data_77be6b683c840a7da2d85145f79f57c4
#
_entry.id   77be6b683c840a7da2d85145f79f57c4
#
_cell.length_a   1.000
_cell.length_b   1.000
_cell.length_c   1.000
_cell.angle_alpha   90.00
_cell.angle_beta   90.00
_cell.angle_gamma   90.00
#
_symmetry.space_group_name_H-M   'P 1'
#
loop_
_entity.id
_entity.type
_entity.pdbx_description
1 polymer ?
#
loop_
_entity_poly.entity_id
_entity_poly.type
_entity_poly.pdbx_seq_one_letter_code
_entity_poly.pdbx_strand_id
1 'polypeptide(L)'
;MYLVLTIISICVFGAWLKYRWIHRPQPDPEKTVALTDVEGPRPWGSHVHQSGVRWLHEIFERSAKLFPSLPALTVHATGHTLTYAQLDARAEQIADLIAPTLSHKDQVVAVYMTQDHPDIVAAHLGILKAGGVQLFLDPESPRMVIMDMLRDAQPTLLL
;
A
#
# COMPACT_ATOMS: atom_id res chain seq x y z
N MET A 1 -32.38 -33.31 -1.87
CA MET A 1 -32.92 -32.24 -1.02
C MET A 1 -31.83 -31.30 -0.44
N TYR A 2 -30.59 -31.76 -0.29
CA TYR A 2 -29.47 -30.93 0.21
C TYR A 2 -28.89 -29.92 -0.79
N LEU A 3 -28.98 -30.19 -2.09
CA LEU A 3 -28.41 -29.34 -3.16
C LEU A 3 -29.19 -28.03 -3.36
N VAL A 4 -30.48 -28.04 -3.13
CA VAL A 4 -31.35 -26.85 -3.30
C VAL A 4 -31.16 -25.86 -2.14
N LEU A 5 -30.91 -26.36 -0.92
CA LEU A 5 -30.66 -25.53 0.25
C LEU A 5 -29.30 -24.79 0.18
N THR A 6 -28.27 -25.40 -0.43
CA THR A 6 -26.95 -24.76 -0.62
C THR A 6 -27.01 -23.64 -1.65
N ILE A 7 -27.75 -23.79 -2.74
CA ILE A 7 -27.90 -22.76 -3.78
C ILE A 7 -28.67 -21.56 -3.24
N ILE A 8 -29.74 -21.77 -2.46
CA ILE A 8 -30.51 -20.71 -1.83
C ILE A 8 -29.65 -19.93 -0.82
N SER A 9 -28.80 -20.62 -0.04
CA SER A 9 -27.91 -19.99 0.91
C SER A 9 -26.87 -19.08 0.23
N ILE A 10 -26.29 -19.51 -0.89
CA ILE A 10 -25.32 -18.72 -1.66
C ILE A 10 -25.98 -17.49 -2.31
N CYS A 11 -27.20 -17.65 -2.85
CA CYS A 11 -27.96 -16.54 -3.43
C CYS A 11 -28.37 -15.49 -2.38
N VAL A 12 -28.80 -15.93 -1.21
CA VAL A 12 -29.18 -15.03 -0.11
C VAL A 12 -27.97 -14.29 0.46
N PHE A 13 -26.82 -14.96 0.60
CA PHE A 13 -25.60 -14.36 1.09
C PHE A 13 -25.02 -13.36 0.08
N GLY A 14 -25.05 -13.69 -1.21
CA GLY A 14 -24.66 -12.79 -2.30
C GLY A 14 -25.56 -11.55 -2.40
N ALA A 15 -26.88 -11.73 -2.25
CA ALA A 15 -27.85 -10.65 -2.22
C ALA A 15 -27.66 -9.75 -0.98
N TRP A 16 -27.35 -10.34 0.17
CA TRP A 16 -27.09 -9.61 1.41
C TRP A 16 -25.79 -8.80 1.34
N LEU A 17 -24.70 -9.36 0.76
CA LEU A 17 -23.45 -8.64 0.52
C LEU A 17 -23.65 -7.47 -0.44
N LYS A 18 -24.41 -7.68 -1.52
CA LYS A 18 -24.76 -6.63 -2.48
C LYS A 18 -25.63 -5.54 -1.85
N TYR A 19 -26.62 -5.94 -1.05
CA TYR A 19 -27.47 -5.02 -0.29
C TYR A 19 -26.64 -4.18 0.70
N ARG A 20 -25.73 -4.80 1.45
CA ARG A 20 -24.84 -4.13 2.40
C ARG A 20 -23.88 -3.17 1.71
N TRP A 21 -23.43 -3.48 0.48
CA TRP A 21 -22.57 -2.60 -0.31
C TRP A 21 -23.33 -1.38 -0.86
N ILE A 22 -24.55 -1.59 -1.36
CA ILE A 22 -25.41 -0.53 -1.93
C ILE A 22 -25.93 0.41 -0.82
N HIS A 23 -26.23 -0.16 0.38
CA HIS A 23 -26.75 0.60 1.52
C HIS A 23 -25.68 0.95 2.55
N ARG A 24 -24.41 0.99 2.14
CA ARG A 24 -23.35 1.54 2.99
C ARG A 24 -23.74 3.00 3.31
N PRO A 25 -23.83 3.38 4.61
CA PRO A 25 -24.00 4.78 4.95
C PRO A 25 -22.90 5.55 4.26
N GLN A 26 -23.25 6.47 3.39
CA GLN A 26 -22.29 7.38 2.77
C GLN A 26 -21.65 8.17 3.91
N PRO A 27 -20.34 8.40 3.87
CA PRO A 27 -19.71 9.28 4.83
C PRO A 27 -20.45 10.62 4.77
N ASP A 28 -20.88 11.06 5.94
CA ASP A 28 -21.57 12.33 6.12
C ASP A 28 -20.67 13.44 5.55
N PRO A 29 -21.09 14.16 4.48
CA PRO A 29 -20.26 15.19 3.89
C PRO A 29 -19.94 16.32 4.89
N GLU A 30 -20.75 16.52 5.94
CA GLU A 30 -20.48 17.47 7.02
C GLU A 30 -19.44 16.93 8.03
N LYS A 31 -19.23 15.61 8.09
CA LYS A 31 -18.19 14.98 8.91
C LYS A 31 -16.91 14.69 8.15
N THR A 32 -16.88 14.93 6.85
CA THR A 32 -15.64 14.93 6.09
C THR A 32 -14.90 16.20 6.50
N VAL A 33 -14.09 16.09 7.55
CA VAL A 33 -13.15 17.16 7.94
C VAL A 33 -12.31 17.43 6.70
N ALA A 34 -12.57 18.55 6.03
CA ALA A 34 -11.73 18.97 4.95
C ALA A 34 -10.30 19.06 5.53
N LEU A 35 -9.33 18.50 4.85
CA LEU A 35 -7.92 18.57 5.25
C LEU A 35 -7.42 20.02 5.44
N THR A 36 -8.24 21.00 5.03
CA THR A 36 -8.07 22.44 5.22
C THR A 36 -8.40 22.93 6.64
N ASP A 37 -9.21 22.19 7.41
CA ASP A 37 -9.75 22.66 8.70
C ASP A 37 -8.91 22.24 9.92
N VAL A 38 -7.79 21.57 9.69
CA VAL A 38 -6.81 21.30 10.74
C VAL A 38 -5.97 22.55 10.95
N GLU A 39 -6.49 23.52 11.73
CA GLU A 39 -5.72 24.64 12.23
C GLU A 39 -4.65 24.15 13.20
N GLY A 40 -3.44 24.05 12.72
CA GLY A 40 -2.24 23.78 13.48
C GLY A 40 -1.03 23.90 12.57
N PRO A 41 0.17 24.21 13.10
CA PRO A 41 1.37 24.21 12.28
C PRO A 41 1.55 22.78 11.74
N ARG A 42 1.17 22.58 10.47
CA ARG A 42 1.42 21.33 9.76
C ARG A 42 2.91 21.27 9.45
N PRO A 43 3.70 20.45 10.15
CA PRO A 43 5.14 20.42 9.88
C PRO A 43 5.47 19.94 8.46
N TRP A 44 4.48 19.40 7.74
CA TRP A 44 4.67 18.80 6.40
C TRP A 44 3.97 19.55 5.25
N GLY A 45 3.00 20.43 5.54
CA GLY A 45 2.10 20.93 4.49
C GLY A 45 2.66 22.03 3.60
N SER A 46 3.64 22.77 4.07
CA SER A 46 4.17 23.93 3.33
C SER A 46 5.31 23.60 2.36
N HIS A 47 5.95 22.43 2.51
CA HIS A 47 7.14 22.09 1.74
C HIS A 47 6.86 21.17 0.53
N VAL A 48 5.73 20.45 0.52
CA VAL A 48 5.38 19.53 -0.57
C VAL A 48 4.95 20.27 -1.84
N HIS A 49 4.42 21.48 -1.72
CA HIS A 49 3.99 22.29 -2.87
C HIS A 49 5.13 23.04 -3.59
N GLN A 50 6.33 23.01 -3.09
CA GLN A 50 7.46 23.65 -3.76
C GLN A 50 8.18 22.67 -4.70
N SER A 51 7.66 22.59 -5.92
CA SER A 51 8.38 22.39 -7.18
C SER A 51 9.36 21.22 -7.30
N GLY A 52 9.16 20.40 -8.29
CA GLY A 52 10.17 19.52 -8.88
C GLY A 52 10.09 18.04 -8.47
N VAL A 53 9.18 17.66 -7.58
CA VAL A 53 8.95 16.24 -7.28
C VAL A 53 8.13 15.62 -8.42
N ARG A 54 8.68 14.61 -9.09
CA ARG A 54 8.03 13.88 -10.20
C ARG A 54 7.44 12.56 -9.73
N TRP A 55 8.03 11.95 -8.70
CA TRP A 55 7.72 10.61 -8.26
C TRP A 55 7.39 10.55 -6.77
N LEU A 56 6.52 9.61 -6.39
CA LEU A 56 6.05 9.47 -5.01
C LEU A 56 7.20 9.22 -4.01
N HIS A 57 8.16 8.37 -4.37
CA HIS A 57 9.30 8.06 -3.51
C HIS A 57 10.21 9.27 -3.26
N GLU A 58 10.31 10.23 -4.21
CA GLU A 58 11.11 11.45 -4.03
C GLU A 58 10.58 12.33 -2.88
N ILE A 59 9.26 12.31 -2.64
CA ILE A 59 8.66 13.01 -1.50
C ILE A 59 9.17 12.41 -0.18
N PHE A 60 9.17 11.08 -0.11
CA PHE A 60 9.68 10.37 1.05
C PHE A 60 11.18 10.60 1.25
N GLU A 61 12.00 10.46 0.22
CA GLU A 61 13.45 10.71 0.27
C GLU A 61 13.79 12.12 0.74
N ARG A 62 13.02 13.10 0.27
CA ARG A 62 13.18 14.48 0.74
C ARG A 62 12.88 14.61 2.23
N SER A 63 11.83 13.95 2.71
CA SER A 63 11.50 13.93 4.13
C SER A 63 12.57 13.20 4.94
N ALA A 64 13.11 12.10 4.43
CA ALA A 64 14.19 11.36 5.07
C ALA A 64 15.49 12.18 5.19
N LYS A 65 15.80 13.01 4.20
CA LYS A 65 16.94 13.95 4.24
C LYS A 65 16.73 15.08 5.23
N LEU A 66 15.51 15.60 5.34
CA LEU A 66 15.20 16.74 6.21
C LEU A 66 15.01 16.31 7.67
N PHE A 67 14.45 15.14 7.92
CA PHE A 67 14.05 14.67 9.24
C PHE A 67 14.51 13.23 9.53
N PRO A 68 15.81 12.91 9.38
CA PRO A 68 16.31 11.52 9.40
C PRO A 68 16.03 10.78 10.72
N SER A 69 16.02 11.49 11.84
CA SER A 69 15.85 10.91 13.18
C SER A 69 14.39 10.85 13.66
N LEU A 70 13.45 11.48 12.94
CA LEU A 70 12.05 11.42 13.33
C LEU A 70 11.45 10.05 13.04
N PRO A 71 10.45 9.61 13.83
CA PRO A 71 9.72 8.38 13.55
C PRO A 71 8.95 8.48 12.24
N ALA A 72 9.13 7.50 11.36
CA ALA A 72 8.45 7.42 10.07
C ALA A 72 7.39 6.33 10.03
N LEU A 73 7.62 5.20 10.68
CA LEU A 73 6.74 4.05 10.69
C LEU A 73 6.73 3.41 12.08
N THR A 74 5.55 3.11 12.58
CA THR A 74 5.38 2.30 13.80
C THR A 74 4.52 1.08 13.48
N VAL A 75 5.04 -0.11 13.73
CA VAL A 75 4.31 -1.37 13.57
C VAL A 75 3.42 -1.56 14.78
N HIS A 76 2.11 -1.48 14.60
CA HIS A 76 1.13 -1.51 15.69
C HIS A 76 1.25 -2.78 16.55
N ALA A 77 1.41 -3.94 15.92
CA ALA A 77 1.45 -5.24 16.60
C ALA A 77 2.64 -5.40 17.56
N THR A 78 3.78 -4.79 17.24
CA THR A 78 5.03 -4.96 18.01
C THR A 78 5.47 -3.68 18.73
N GLY A 79 4.88 -2.53 18.41
CA GLY A 79 5.34 -1.22 18.86
C GLY A 79 6.70 -0.80 18.28
N HIS A 80 7.28 -1.60 17.36
CA HIS A 80 8.57 -1.29 16.76
C HIS A 80 8.46 -0.06 15.87
N THR A 81 9.35 0.91 16.08
CA THR A 81 9.35 2.16 15.33
C THR A 81 10.62 2.29 14.51
N LEU A 82 10.48 2.61 13.23
CA LEU A 82 11.57 2.96 12.32
C LEU A 82 11.60 4.48 12.12
N THR A 83 12.79 5.06 12.15
CA THR A 83 12.99 6.46 11.74
C THR A 83 12.97 6.58 10.22
N TYR A 84 12.86 7.81 9.73
CA TYR A 84 12.94 8.09 8.29
C TYR A 84 14.25 7.55 7.67
N ALA A 85 15.39 7.77 8.33
CA ALA A 85 16.68 7.25 7.84
C ALA A 85 16.73 5.72 7.81
N GLN A 86 16.16 5.05 8.82
CA GLN A 86 16.14 3.59 8.87
C GLN A 86 15.23 3.00 7.80
N LEU A 87 14.06 3.60 7.59
CA LEU A 87 13.11 3.17 6.57
C LEU A 87 13.67 3.42 5.16
N ASP A 88 14.34 4.54 4.95
CA ASP A 88 15.00 4.87 3.67
C ASP A 88 16.14 3.89 3.34
N ALA A 89 17.01 3.61 4.30
CA ALA A 89 18.08 2.63 4.14
C ALA A 89 17.55 1.22 3.83
N ARG A 90 16.42 0.84 4.43
CA ARG A 90 15.79 -0.45 4.18
C ARG A 90 15.15 -0.52 2.79
N ALA A 91 14.52 0.57 2.36
CA ALA A 91 13.99 0.70 1.01
C ALA A 91 15.10 0.67 -0.05
N GLU A 92 16.25 1.29 0.23
CA GLU A 92 17.44 1.25 -0.65
C GLU A 92 17.97 -0.17 -0.81
N GLN A 93 18.12 -0.92 0.28
CA GLN A 93 18.55 -2.32 0.23
C GLN A 93 17.63 -3.18 -0.65
N ILE A 94 16.31 -2.96 -0.56
CA ILE A 94 15.35 -3.67 -1.40
C ILE A 94 15.49 -3.21 -2.87
N ALA A 95 15.64 -1.91 -3.11
CA ALA A 95 15.85 -1.39 -4.47
C ALA A 95 17.09 -1.99 -5.13
N ASP A 96 18.22 -2.04 -4.42
CA ASP A 96 19.47 -2.63 -4.89
C ASP A 96 19.33 -4.13 -5.18
N LEU A 97 18.54 -4.83 -4.38
CA LEU A 97 18.28 -6.27 -4.57
C LEU A 97 17.46 -6.55 -5.84
N ILE A 98 16.45 -5.73 -6.12
CA ILE A 98 15.52 -5.99 -7.23
C ILE A 98 15.96 -5.33 -8.54
N ALA A 99 16.70 -4.21 -8.49
CA ALA A 99 17.11 -3.46 -9.68
C ALA A 99 17.79 -4.32 -10.75
N PRO A 100 18.69 -5.28 -10.43
CA PRO A 100 19.32 -6.14 -11.43
C PRO A 100 18.34 -7.07 -12.18
N THR A 101 17.17 -7.37 -11.59
CA THR A 101 16.15 -8.23 -12.21
C THR A 101 15.20 -7.48 -13.13
N LEU A 102 15.16 -6.16 -13.00
CA LEU A 102 14.32 -5.29 -13.84
C LEU A 102 15.11 -4.89 -15.09
N SER A 103 14.71 -5.43 -16.24
CA SER A 103 15.35 -5.12 -17.53
C SER A 103 14.96 -3.75 -18.10
N HIS A 104 13.81 -3.21 -17.68
CA HIS A 104 13.32 -1.88 -18.06
C HIS A 104 12.41 -1.31 -16.96
N LYS A 105 12.11 -0.03 -17.04
CA LYS A 105 11.15 0.64 -16.13
C LYS A 105 9.74 0.09 -16.31
N ASP A 106 8.93 0.31 -15.29
CA ASP A 106 7.50 -0.05 -15.25
C ASP A 106 7.22 -1.56 -15.26
N GLN A 107 8.23 -2.40 -14.98
CA GLN A 107 7.99 -3.82 -14.74
C GLN A 107 7.29 -4.06 -13.41
N VAL A 108 6.34 -4.98 -13.42
CA VAL A 108 5.55 -5.30 -12.24
C VAL A 108 6.33 -6.19 -11.29
N VAL A 109 6.42 -5.75 -10.04
CA VAL A 109 6.97 -6.51 -8.91
C VAL A 109 5.83 -6.79 -7.93
N ALA A 110 5.50 -8.05 -7.73
CA ALA A 110 4.50 -8.46 -6.76
C ALA A 110 5.10 -8.52 -5.35
N VAL A 111 4.31 -8.06 -4.37
CA VAL A 111 4.65 -8.13 -2.95
C VAL A 111 3.60 -8.99 -2.26
N TYR A 112 4.01 -10.16 -1.75
CA TYR A 112 3.15 -11.11 -1.06
C TYR A 112 3.40 -11.05 0.44
N MET A 113 2.77 -10.09 1.10
CA MET A 113 2.93 -9.80 2.53
C MET A 113 1.60 -9.40 3.14
N THR A 114 1.43 -9.60 4.45
CA THR A 114 0.29 -9.04 5.20
C THR A 114 0.46 -7.54 5.35
N GLN A 115 -0.65 -6.81 5.52
CA GLN A 115 -0.62 -5.34 5.64
C GLN A 115 0.10 -4.84 6.89
N ASP A 116 0.24 -5.66 7.90
CA ASP A 116 0.93 -5.37 9.15
C ASP A 116 2.41 -5.80 9.15
N HIS A 117 2.91 -6.33 8.02
CA HIS A 117 4.32 -6.73 7.92
C HIS A 117 5.24 -5.51 8.05
N PRO A 118 6.29 -5.57 8.89
CA PRO A 118 7.17 -4.42 9.16
C PRO A 118 7.89 -3.90 7.90
N ASP A 119 8.14 -4.76 6.93
CA ASP A 119 8.87 -4.40 5.72
C ASP A 119 7.96 -3.97 4.54
N ILE A 120 6.64 -3.97 4.70
CA ILE A 120 5.74 -3.68 3.59
C ILE A 120 5.96 -2.29 3.00
N VAL A 121 6.15 -1.28 3.85
CA VAL A 121 6.40 0.10 3.40
C VAL A 121 7.77 0.23 2.75
N ALA A 122 8.78 -0.45 3.31
CA ALA A 122 10.12 -0.49 2.72
C ALA A 122 10.12 -1.17 1.35
N ALA A 123 9.37 -2.27 1.18
CA ALA A 123 9.20 -2.96 -0.09
C ALA A 123 8.55 -2.05 -1.14
N HIS A 124 7.47 -1.36 -0.78
CA HIS A 124 6.81 -0.42 -1.67
C HIS A 124 7.75 0.71 -2.12
N LEU A 125 8.46 1.33 -1.19
CA LEU A 125 9.42 2.39 -1.50
C LEU A 125 10.58 1.87 -2.35
N GLY A 126 11.12 0.69 -2.01
CA GLY A 126 12.22 0.06 -2.75
C GLY A 126 11.86 -0.26 -4.20
N ILE A 127 10.65 -0.78 -4.45
CA ILE A 127 10.17 -1.04 -5.82
C ILE A 127 10.08 0.25 -6.62
N LEU A 128 9.52 1.31 -6.04
CA LEU A 128 9.41 2.61 -6.70
C LEU A 128 10.79 3.24 -6.98
N LYS A 129 11.73 3.12 -6.05
CA LYS A 129 13.13 3.57 -6.23
C LYS A 129 13.83 2.81 -7.36
N ALA A 130 13.59 1.51 -7.50
CA ALA A 130 14.12 0.70 -8.61
C ALA A 130 13.44 0.99 -9.96
N GLY A 131 12.39 1.81 -9.99
CA GLY A 131 11.63 2.14 -11.20
C GLY A 131 10.62 1.07 -11.59
N GLY A 132 10.25 0.17 -10.68
CA GLY A 132 9.22 -0.85 -10.87
C GLY A 132 7.82 -0.34 -10.53
N VAL A 133 6.82 -1.14 -10.88
CA VAL A 133 5.41 -0.97 -10.51
C VAL A 133 5.05 -2.04 -9.49
N GLN A 134 4.47 -1.62 -8.38
CA GLN A 134 4.11 -2.57 -7.32
C GLN A 134 2.75 -3.21 -7.57
N LEU A 135 2.65 -4.52 -7.29
CA LEU A 135 1.43 -5.28 -7.18
C LEU A 135 1.34 -5.85 -5.77
N PHE A 136 0.42 -5.35 -4.96
CA PHE A 136 0.22 -5.88 -3.61
C PHE A 136 -0.69 -7.12 -3.64
N LEU A 137 -0.24 -8.20 -3.03
CA LEU A 137 -0.95 -9.46 -2.87
C LEU A 137 -1.08 -9.76 -1.38
N ASP A 138 -2.31 -9.68 -0.88
CA ASP A 138 -2.60 -10.01 0.51
C ASP A 138 -2.76 -11.53 0.67
N PRO A 139 -1.93 -12.19 1.53
CA PRO A 139 -2.06 -13.61 1.83
C PRO A 139 -3.43 -14.04 2.37
N GLU A 140 -4.16 -13.11 2.99
CA GLU A 140 -5.51 -13.38 3.50
C GLU A 140 -6.59 -13.33 2.41
N SER A 141 -6.25 -12.87 1.20
CA SER A 141 -7.16 -12.86 0.07
C SER A 141 -7.44 -14.29 -0.43
N PRO A 142 -8.65 -14.54 -0.96
CA PRO A 142 -8.96 -15.84 -1.56
C PRO A 142 -7.96 -16.20 -2.68
N ARG A 143 -7.49 -17.45 -2.68
CA ARG A 143 -6.49 -17.92 -3.64
C ARG A 143 -6.84 -17.61 -5.11
N MET A 144 -8.12 -17.72 -5.46
CA MET A 144 -8.59 -17.42 -6.83
C MET A 144 -8.31 -15.97 -7.21
N VAL A 145 -8.53 -15.02 -6.28
CA VAL A 145 -8.27 -13.60 -6.50
C VAL A 145 -6.78 -13.36 -6.73
N ILE A 146 -5.92 -13.94 -5.87
CA ILE A 146 -4.46 -13.84 -6.02
C ILE A 146 -4.01 -14.39 -7.38
N MET A 147 -4.53 -15.56 -7.78
CA MET A 147 -4.19 -16.18 -9.06
C MET A 147 -4.65 -15.35 -10.26
N ASP A 148 -5.81 -14.70 -10.16
CA ASP A 148 -6.32 -13.83 -11.22
C ASP A 148 -5.47 -12.54 -11.31
N MET A 149 -5.10 -11.94 -10.18
CA MET A 149 -4.20 -10.78 -10.14
C MET A 149 -2.83 -11.10 -10.74
N LEU A 150 -2.25 -12.27 -10.41
CA LEU A 150 -0.97 -12.71 -10.98
C LEU A 150 -1.06 -12.97 -12.48
N ARG A 151 -2.16 -13.56 -12.94
CA ARG A 151 -2.38 -13.84 -14.37
C ARG A 151 -2.55 -12.55 -15.18
N ASP A 152 -3.26 -11.59 -14.62
CA ASP A 152 -3.54 -10.31 -15.28
C ASP A 152 -2.29 -9.42 -15.33
N ALA A 153 -1.61 -9.25 -14.21
CA ALA A 153 -0.47 -8.35 -14.08
C ALA A 153 0.87 -8.95 -14.55
N GLN A 154 1.00 -10.27 -14.61
CA GLN A 154 2.20 -10.99 -15.03
C GLN A 154 3.51 -10.44 -14.41
N PRO A 155 3.64 -10.42 -13.08
CA PRO A 155 4.79 -9.80 -12.44
C PRO A 155 6.11 -10.49 -12.84
N THR A 156 7.15 -9.68 -13.02
CA THR A 156 8.51 -10.15 -13.33
C THR A 156 9.18 -10.76 -12.10
N LEU A 157 8.83 -10.28 -10.90
CA LEU A 157 9.40 -10.70 -9.63
C LEU A 157 8.32 -10.77 -8.56
N LEU A 158 8.49 -11.70 -7.61
CA LEU A 158 7.69 -11.83 -6.38
C LEU A 158 8.61 -11.68 -5.16
N LEU A 159 8.25 -10.77 -4.27
CA LEU A 159 8.87 -10.53 -2.96
C LEU A 159 8.04 -11.13 -1.84
#